data_3e76102a5e0dedc650ff121ddcdbefff
#
_entry.id   3e76102a5e0dedc650ff121ddcdbefff
#
_cell.length_a   1.000
_cell.length_b   1.000
_cell.length_c   1.000
_cell.angle_alpha   90.00
_cell.angle_beta   90.00
_cell.angle_gamma   90.00
#
_symmetry.space_group_name_H-M   'P 1'
#
loop_
_entity.id
_entity.type
_entity.pdbx_description
1 polymer ?
#
loop_
_entity_poly.entity_id
_entity_poly.type
_entity_poly.pdbx_seq_one_letter_code
_entity_poly.pdbx_strand_id
1 'polypeptide(L)'
;MRTGGSMGAVDVQARNNVRIAGVEGGPTIMLAHGFGCDQNLWRLVEARLASSFRLILFDHVGCGASDPSAWDPQRYESLQGYADDILGIVREFDLRDLIFVGHSVAAMMGVLVVATDPSRFARLVLLTPSPCYIDHGDYRGGFSRRDIDELLDSLESNYLGWSRSMAPVIMGAPDQPELADELTDSFCRTDPACARVFARTTFLSDNRADLARVSVPTLVIECAHDTLAPRQVGAYVQQHIDGSELVTLDSTGHCPQLSAPDVTAQAIAAFAGAT
;
A
#
# COMPACT_ATOMS: atom_id res chain seq x y z
N MET A 1 37.80 -29.97 -0.39
CA MET A 1 36.61 -29.84 0.49
C MET A 1 36.15 -28.40 0.38
N ARG A 2 35.05 -28.15 -0.36
CA ARG A 2 34.42 -26.84 -0.40
C ARG A 2 33.33 -26.87 0.67
N THR A 3 33.51 -26.08 1.71
CA THR A 3 32.51 -25.84 2.75
C THR A 3 31.38 -25.06 2.10
N GLY A 4 30.24 -25.73 1.89
CA GLY A 4 28.99 -25.08 1.52
C GLY A 4 28.56 -24.14 2.64
N GLY A 5 28.68 -22.83 2.39
CA GLY A 5 28.07 -21.84 3.25
C GLY A 5 26.56 -22.04 3.21
N SER A 6 25.96 -22.40 4.33
CA SER A 6 24.52 -22.28 4.53
C SER A 6 24.16 -20.81 4.30
N MET A 7 23.40 -20.52 3.26
CA MET A 7 22.70 -19.25 3.18
C MET A 7 21.78 -19.21 4.39
N GLY A 8 22.10 -18.38 5.39
CA GLY A 8 21.29 -18.19 6.56
C GLY A 8 19.84 -17.88 6.12
N ALA A 9 18.87 -18.51 6.79
CA ALA A 9 17.46 -18.19 6.54
C ALA A 9 17.28 -16.67 6.72
N VAL A 10 16.65 -16.03 5.74
CA VAL A 10 16.38 -14.59 5.79
C VAL A 10 15.46 -14.35 6.99
N ASP A 11 15.88 -13.55 7.94
CA ASP A 11 15.01 -13.09 9.03
C ASP A 11 13.98 -12.13 8.46
N VAL A 12 12.81 -12.67 8.17
CA VAL A 12 11.68 -11.94 7.56
C VAL A 12 11.18 -10.82 8.47
N GLN A 13 11.23 -11.04 9.78
CA GLN A 13 10.81 -10.04 10.76
C GLN A 13 11.73 -8.82 10.72
N ALA A 14 13.04 -9.03 10.73
CA ALA A 14 14.03 -7.97 10.64
C ALA A 14 14.01 -7.32 9.23
N ARG A 15 13.94 -8.14 8.17
CA ARG A 15 13.91 -7.67 6.78
C ARG A 15 12.83 -6.61 6.56
N ASN A 16 11.62 -6.87 7.04
CA ASN A 16 10.47 -6.01 6.83
C ASN A 16 10.05 -5.21 8.07
N ASN A 17 10.90 -5.16 9.13
CA ASN A 17 10.56 -4.48 10.38
C ASN A 17 9.13 -4.81 10.86
N VAL A 18 8.80 -6.10 10.89
CA VAL A 18 7.43 -6.56 11.21
C VAL A 18 7.12 -6.31 12.67
N ARG A 19 5.99 -5.65 12.93
CA ARG A 19 5.45 -5.38 14.25
C ARG A 19 4.06 -5.97 14.40
N ILE A 20 3.80 -6.58 15.55
CA ILE A 20 2.49 -7.12 15.91
C ILE A 20 1.90 -6.25 17.02
N ALA A 21 0.63 -5.88 16.85
CA ALA A 21 -0.10 -5.05 17.80
C ALA A 21 -1.56 -5.54 17.96
N GLY A 22 -2.30 -4.90 18.85
CA GLY A 22 -3.72 -5.19 19.06
C GLY A 22 -3.99 -6.43 19.91
N VAL A 23 -5.19 -7.02 19.73
CA VAL A 23 -5.71 -8.12 20.56
C VAL A 23 -5.14 -9.46 20.11
N GLU A 24 -4.49 -10.19 21.01
CA GLU A 24 -4.06 -11.56 20.73
C GLU A 24 -5.29 -12.48 20.54
N GLY A 25 -5.26 -13.29 19.46
CA GLY A 25 -6.36 -14.20 19.12
C GLY A 25 -7.56 -13.54 18.43
N GLY A 26 -7.57 -12.22 18.21
CA GLY A 26 -8.55 -11.55 17.38
C GLY A 26 -8.37 -11.84 15.88
N PRO A 27 -9.38 -11.50 15.03
CA PRO A 27 -9.20 -11.54 13.57
C PRO A 27 -7.98 -10.75 13.18
N THR A 28 -7.18 -11.29 12.26
CA THR A 28 -5.88 -10.69 11.92
C THR A 28 -6.01 -9.77 10.70
N ILE A 29 -5.59 -8.51 10.86
CA ILE A 29 -5.46 -7.53 9.78
C ILE A 29 -3.98 -7.24 9.52
N MET A 30 -3.56 -7.30 8.27
CA MET A 30 -2.24 -6.81 7.83
C MET A 30 -2.41 -5.46 7.15
N LEU A 31 -1.66 -4.47 7.59
CA LEU A 31 -1.71 -3.09 7.12
C LEU A 31 -0.45 -2.78 6.29
N ALA A 32 -0.61 -2.60 4.99
CA ALA A 32 0.47 -2.32 4.05
C ALA A 32 0.43 -0.85 3.57
N HIS A 33 1.52 -0.11 3.79
CA HIS A 33 1.64 1.30 3.44
C HIS A 33 1.92 1.54 1.96
N GLY A 34 1.67 2.76 1.47
CA GLY A 34 1.94 3.19 0.10
C GLY A 34 3.37 3.66 -0.14
N PHE A 35 3.61 4.18 -1.35
CA PHE A 35 4.89 4.75 -1.78
C PHE A 35 5.35 5.88 -0.86
N GLY A 36 6.65 5.88 -0.53
CA GLY A 36 7.30 6.93 0.26
C GLY A 36 6.91 6.97 1.74
N CYS A 37 6.13 6.00 2.19
CA CYS A 37 5.67 5.90 3.57
C CYS A 37 6.37 4.77 4.34
N ASP A 38 6.00 4.63 5.59
CA ASP A 38 6.33 3.52 6.46
C ASP A 38 5.09 3.10 7.27
N GLN A 39 5.20 2.09 8.13
CA GLN A 39 4.07 1.58 8.90
C GLN A 39 3.42 2.61 9.83
N ASN A 40 4.11 3.73 10.17
CA ASN A 40 3.54 4.79 11.00
C ASN A 40 2.39 5.54 10.30
N LEU A 41 2.29 5.42 8.97
CA LEU A 41 1.14 5.91 8.20
C LEU A 41 -0.20 5.41 8.78
N TRP A 42 -0.19 4.22 9.39
CA TRP A 42 -1.36 3.56 9.95
C TRP A 42 -1.66 3.91 11.42
N ARG A 43 -0.80 4.69 12.12
CA ARG A 43 -0.87 4.93 13.57
C ARG A 43 -2.26 5.35 14.08
N LEU A 44 -2.98 6.20 13.30
CA LEU A 44 -4.31 6.68 13.71
C LEU A 44 -5.39 5.62 13.51
N VAL A 45 -5.30 4.84 12.44
CA VAL A 45 -6.21 3.70 12.18
C VAL A 45 -5.88 2.54 13.10
N GLU A 46 -4.59 2.25 13.34
CA GLU A 46 -4.14 1.25 14.31
C GLU A 46 -4.77 1.46 15.68
N ALA A 47 -4.71 2.70 16.21
CA ALA A 47 -5.27 3.03 17.51
C ALA A 47 -6.77 2.71 17.63
N ARG A 48 -7.50 2.72 16.52
CA ARG A 48 -8.95 2.43 16.45
C ARG A 48 -9.24 0.94 16.28
N LEU A 49 -8.38 0.22 15.61
CA LEU A 49 -8.57 -1.20 15.32
C LEU A 49 -7.99 -2.12 16.41
N ALA A 50 -7.00 -1.65 17.16
CA ALA A 50 -6.22 -2.46 18.09
C ALA A 50 -7.04 -3.09 19.23
N SER A 51 -8.20 -2.55 19.58
CA SER A 51 -9.08 -3.11 20.61
C SER A 51 -9.87 -4.34 20.14
N SER A 52 -9.98 -4.56 18.83
CA SER A 52 -10.83 -5.61 18.24
C SER A 52 -10.07 -6.59 17.35
N PHE A 53 -8.89 -6.20 16.86
CA PHE A 53 -8.13 -6.97 15.88
C PHE A 53 -6.68 -7.20 16.32
N ARG A 54 -6.12 -8.32 15.89
CA ARG A 54 -4.68 -8.52 15.85
C ARG A 54 -4.15 -7.83 14.60
N LEU A 55 -3.15 -6.97 14.75
CA LEU A 55 -2.62 -6.13 13.67
C LEU A 55 -1.19 -6.55 13.34
N ILE A 56 -0.93 -6.75 12.06
CA ILE A 56 0.41 -6.97 11.51
C ILE A 56 0.77 -5.72 10.71
N LEU A 57 1.80 -5.01 11.17
CA LEU A 57 2.34 -3.83 10.50
C LEU A 57 3.76 -4.15 10.05
N PHE A 58 4.17 -3.61 8.93
CA PHE A 58 5.52 -3.84 8.39
C PHE A 58 5.94 -2.70 7.48
N ASP A 59 7.23 -2.63 7.21
CA ASP A 59 7.80 -1.71 6.23
C ASP A 59 8.16 -2.49 4.96
N HIS A 60 7.82 -1.94 3.80
CA HIS A 60 8.36 -2.45 2.54
C HIS A 60 9.88 -2.29 2.53
N VAL A 61 10.59 -3.26 1.94
CA VAL A 61 12.05 -3.17 1.82
C VAL A 61 12.44 -1.90 1.05
N GLY A 62 13.39 -1.15 1.61
CA GLY A 62 13.77 0.19 1.13
C GLY A 62 12.96 1.33 1.73
N CYS A 63 12.02 1.03 2.67
CA CYS A 63 11.21 2.02 3.37
C CYS A 63 11.34 1.83 4.89
N GLY A 64 11.07 2.90 5.65
CA GLY A 64 11.00 2.89 7.11
C GLY A 64 12.26 2.35 7.76
N ALA A 65 12.07 1.37 8.66
CA ALA A 65 13.15 0.68 9.37
C ALA A 65 13.37 -0.76 8.85
N SER A 66 12.96 -1.05 7.62
CA SER A 66 13.31 -2.31 6.93
C SER A 66 14.82 -2.46 6.81
N ASP A 67 15.31 -3.70 6.75
CA ASP A 67 16.74 -3.98 6.58
C ASP A 67 17.25 -3.43 5.24
N PRO A 68 18.11 -2.40 5.23
CA PRO A 68 18.62 -1.81 3.99
C PRO A 68 19.49 -2.79 3.18
N SER A 69 20.07 -3.81 3.83
CA SER A 69 20.88 -4.82 3.14
C SER A 69 20.04 -5.79 2.30
N ALA A 70 18.74 -5.84 2.53
CA ALA A 70 17.81 -6.67 1.77
C ALA A 70 17.35 -6.00 0.46
N TRP A 71 17.66 -4.71 0.27
CA TRP A 71 17.24 -3.99 -0.93
C TRP A 71 18.07 -4.36 -2.15
N ASP A 72 17.38 -4.73 -3.24
CA ASP A 72 17.94 -5.06 -4.53
C ASP A 72 17.13 -4.36 -5.62
N PRO A 73 17.72 -3.43 -6.40
CA PRO A 73 17.00 -2.67 -7.42
C PRO A 73 16.34 -3.57 -8.48
N GLN A 74 16.95 -4.71 -8.82
CA GLN A 74 16.40 -5.63 -9.81
C GLN A 74 15.16 -6.38 -9.26
N ARG A 75 15.20 -6.75 -7.98
CA ARG A 75 14.05 -7.40 -7.31
C ARG A 75 12.85 -6.47 -7.21
N TYR A 76 13.08 -5.19 -6.92
CA TYR A 76 12.04 -4.21 -6.64
C TYR A 76 11.68 -3.32 -7.84
N GLU A 77 12.17 -3.64 -9.06
CA GLU A 77 11.71 -2.98 -10.30
C GLU A 77 10.30 -3.37 -10.74
N SER A 78 9.67 -4.33 -10.02
CA SER A 78 8.28 -4.73 -10.21
C SER A 78 7.56 -4.90 -8.86
N LEU A 79 6.23 -4.77 -8.85
CA LEU A 79 5.41 -5.00 -7.65
C LEU A 79 5.49 -6.45 -7.16
N GLN A 80 5.89 -7.38 -8.01
CA GLN A 80 6.03 -8.79 -7.63
C GLN A 80 7.08 -8.98 -6.53
N GLY A 81 8.20 -8.24 -6.55
CA GLY A 81 9.22 -8.31 -5.51
C GLY A 81 8.67 -7.96 -4.11
N TYR A 82 7.84 -6.92 -4.04
CA TYR A 82 7.14 -6.55 -2.81
C TYR A 82 6.05 -7.54 -2.42
N ALA A 83 5.30 -8.06 -3.38
CA ALA A 83 4.29 -9.09 -3.15
C ALA A 83 4.91 -10.38 -2.59
N ASP A 84 6.06 -10.79 -3.11
CA ASP A 84 6.81 -11.96 -2.61
C ASP A 84 7.28 -11.77 -1.16
N ASP A 85 7.66 -10.55 -0.78
CA ASP A 85 8.01 -10.24 0.62
C ASP A 85 6.79 -10.32 1.54
N ILE A 86 5.64 -9.81 1.11
CA ILE A 86 4.39 -9.94 1.86
C ILE A 86 4.03 -11.41 2.04
N LEU A 87 4.10 -12.23 0.99
CA LEU A 87 3.88 -13.68 1.09
C LEU A 87 4.91 -14.35 1.99
N GLY A 88 6.15 -13.84 2.03
CA GLY A 88 7.19 -14.28 2.97
C GLY A 88 6.76 -14.05 4.41
N ILE A 89 6.22 -12.86 4.75
CA ILE A 89 5.68 -12.56 6.08
C ILE A 89 4.50 -13.47 6.40
N VAL A 90 3.56 -13.63 5.47
CA VAL A 90 2.37 -14.49 5.65
C VAL A 90 2.76 -15.93 5.98
N ARG A 91 3.80 -16.46 5.34
CA ARG A 91 4.29 -17.83 5.56
C ARG A 91 5.08 -17.96 6.86
N GLU A 92 5.97 -17.02 7.16
CA GLU A 92 6.80 -17.03 8.38
C GLU A 92 5.97 -17.02 9.66
N PHE A 93 4.90 -16.21 9.68
CA PHE A 93 3.98 -16.13 10.82
C PHE A 93 2.79 -17.09 10.72
N ASP A 94 2.79 -18.02 9.75
CA ASP A 94 1.69 -18.95 9.40
C ASP A 94 0.31 -18.27 9.47
N LEU A 95 0.21 -17.06 8.88
CA LEU A 95 -1.04 -16.31 8.88
C LEU A 95 -2.09 -17.01 8.00
N ARG A 96 -3.30 -17.11 8.52
CA ARG A 96 -4.47 -17.68 7.85
C ARG A 96 -5.69 -16.81 8.13
N ASP A 97 -6.69 -16.92 7.29
CA ASP A 97 -7.90 -16.10 7.36
C ASP A 97 -7.57 -14.60 7.46
N LEU A 98 -6.47 -14.20 6.79
CA LEU A 98 -5.90 -12.87 6.86
C LEU A 98 -6.79 -11.87 6.15
N ILE A 99 -7.03 -10.73 6.78
CA ILE A 99 -7.61 -9.55 6.14
C ILE A 99 -6.45 -8.66 5.72
N PHE A 100 -6.24 -8.53 4.42
CA PHE A 100 -5.19 -7.65 3.92
C PHE A 100 -5.75 -6.27 3.59
N VAL A 101 -5.11 -5.23 4.07
CA VAL A 101 -5.46 -3.82 3.81
C VAL A 101 -4.26 -3.16 3.16
N GLY A 102 -4.38 -2.83 1.88
CA GLY A 102 -3.32 -2.15 1.13
C GLY A 102 -3.71 -0.73 0.78
N HIS A 103 -2.84 0.23 1.09
CA HIS A 103 -2.99 1.62 0.71
C HIS A 103 -2.26 1.93 -0.59
N SER A 104 -2.95 2.58 -1.55
CA SER A 104 -2.33 3.06 -2.79
C SER A 104 -1.68 1.92 -3.58
N VAL A 105 -0.40 1.99 -3.91
CA VAL A 105 0.34 0.92 -4.60
C VAL A 105 0.29 -0.42 -3.86
N ALA A 106 0.25 -0.42 -2.53
CA ALA A 106 0.12 -1.65 -1.75
C ALA A 106 -1.26 -2.34 -1.93
N ALA A 107 -2.27 -1.63 -2.42
CA ALA A 107 -3.52 -2.23 -2.85
C ALA A 107 -3.27 -3.21 -4.02
N MET A 108 -2.45 -2.83 -4.99
CA MET A 108 -2.08 -3.74 -6.10
C MET A 108 -1.16 -4.87 -5.65
N MET A 109 -0.28 -4.65 -4.67
CA MET A 109 0.45 -5.75 -4.04
C MET A 109 -0.53 -6.73 -3.38
N GLY A 110 -1.59 -6.23 -2.72
CA GLY A 110 -2.69 -7.04 -2.18
C GLY A 110 -3.39 -7.88 -3.24
N VAL A 111 -3.68 -7.31 -4.40
CA VAL A 111 -4.22 -8.04 -5.56
C VAL A 111 -3.29 -9.18 -5.98
N LEU A 112 -1.98 -8.91 -6.10
CA LEU A 112 -0.99 -9.91 -6.52
C LEU A 112 -0.84 -11.05 -5.51
N VAL A 113 -0.80 -10.75 -4.19
CA VAL A 113 -0.64 -11.81 -3.17
C VAL A 113 -1.87 -12.69 -3.07
N VAL A 114 -3.07 -12.09 -3.15
CA VAL A 114 -4.34 -12.85 -3.15
C VAL A 114 -4.47 -13.70 -4.41
N ALA A 115 -4.11 -13.16 -5.58
CA ALA A 115 -4.10 -13.92 -6.82
C ALA A 115 -3.10 -15.09 -6.84
N THR A 116 -2.03 -14.99 -6.01
CA THR A 116 -0.98 -16.01 -5.91
C THR A 116 -1.32 -17.11 -4.90
N ASP A 117 -1.84 -16.75 -3.72
CA ASP A 117 -2.18 -17.72 -2.66
C ASP A 117 -3.48 -17.30 -1.95
N PRO A 118 -4.66 -17.42 -2.61
CA PRO A 118 -5.92 -16.97 -2.04
C PRO A 118 -6.31 -17.73 -0.75
N SER A 119 -5.76 -18.93 -0.52
CA SER A 119 -6.11 -19.77 0.63
C SER A 119 -5.70 -19.19 1.99
N ARG A 120 -4.82 -18.18 1.99
CA ARG A 120 -4.35 -17.50 3.19
C ARG A 120 -5.20 -16.31 3.59
N PHE A 121 -6.03 -15.79 2.67
CA PHE A 121 -6.73 -14.53 2.83
C PHE A 121 -8.24 -14.74 2.94
N ALA A 122 -8.83 -14.18 4.00
CA ALA A 122 -10.27 -14.15 4.16
C ALA A 122 -10.91 -12.97 3.40
N ARG A 123 -10.22 -11.83 3.36
CA ARG A 123 -10.73 -10.58 2.77
C ARG A 123 -9.59 -9.70 2.25
N LEU A 124 -9.93 -8.85 1.29
CA LEU A 124 -9.03 -7.84 0.73
C LEU A 124 -9.66 -6.45 0.83
N VAL A 125 -8.93 -5.47 1.36
CA VAL A 125 -9.33 -4.05 1.38
C VAL A 125 -8.33 -3.25 0.58
N LEU A 126 -8.81 -2.56 -0.43
CA LEU A 126 -8.06 -1.71 -1.35
C LEU A 126 -8.37 -0.25 -1.01
N LEU A 127 -7.47 0.41 -0.28
CA LEU A 127 -7.64 1.80 0.13
C LEU A 127 -6.99 2.73 -0.91
N THR A 128 -7.79 3.56 -1.54
CA THR A 128 -7.38 4.48 -2.62
C THR A 128 -6.54 3.79 -3.71
N PRO A 129 -7.03 2.67 -4.29
CA PRO A 129 -6.24 1.87 -5.24
C PRO A 129 -6.11 2.55 -6.59
N SER A 130 -4.99 2.28 -7.29
CA SER A 130 -4.88 2.51 -8.73
C SER A 130 -4.20 1.32 -9.42
N PRO A 131 -4.89 0.59 -10.31
CA PRO A 131 -4.29 -0.52 -11.04
C PRO A 131 -3.40 -0.06 -12.19
N CYS A 132 -3.55 1.18 -12.65
CA CYS A 132 -2.71 1.85 -13.64
C CYS A 132 -2.96 3.35 -13.55
N TYR A 133 -1.91 4.15 -13.42
CA TYR A 133 -2.04 5.61 -13.32
C TYR A 133 -2.23 6.28 -14.69
N ILE A 134 -1.78 5.62 -15.76
CA ILE A 134 -1.78 6.17 -17.13
C ILE A 134 -3.11 5.89 -17.82
N ASP A 135 -3.67 6.91 -18.46
CA ASP A 135 -4.82 6.79 -19.35
C ASP A 135 -4.50 5.86 -20.53
N HIS A 136 -5.38 4.91 -20.84
CA HIS A 136 -5.13 3.92 -21.88
C HIS A 136 -6.44 3.51 -22.60
N GLY A 137 -6.62 3.93 -23.83
CA GLY A 137 -7.87 3.69 -24.55
C GLY A 137 -9.05 4.33 -23.83
N ASP A 138 -10.03 3.54 -23.44
CA ASP A 138 -11.20 3.99 -22.67
C ASP A 138 -10.95 4.02 -21.16
N TYR A 139 -9.86 3.42 -20.68
CA TYR A 139 -9.48 3.47 -19.28
C TYR A 139 -8.93 4.85 -18.90
N ARG A 140 -9.36 5.37 -17.75
CA ARG A 140 -8.91 6.65 -17.19
C ARG A 140 -8.21 6.39 -15.86
N GLY A 141 -6.86 6.42 -15.90
CA GLY A 141 -6.00 6.34 -14.70
C GLY A 141 -5.83 7.68 -13.99
N GLY A 142 -6.09 8.77 -14.73
CA GLY A 142 -6.01 10.14 -14.22
C GLY A 142 -4.81 10.93 -14.74
N PHE A 143 -3.85 10.28 -15.41
CA PHE A 143 -2.65 10.92 -15.92
C PHE A 143 -2.39 10.52 -17.37
N SER A 144 -1.90 11.45 -18.18
CA SER A 144 -1.29 11.08 -19.45
C SER A 144 0.06 10.42 -19.23
N ARG A 145 0.58 9.70 -20.22
CA ARG A 145 1.95 9.19 -20.17
C ARG A 145 2.97 10.30 -19.92
N ARG A 146 2.77 11.46 -20.53
CA ARG A 146 3.64 12.62 -20.37
C ARG A 146 3.66 13.14 -18.93
N ASP A 147 2.49 13.20 -18.27
CA ASP A 147 2.40 13.66 -16.88
C ASP A 147 3.20 12.75 -15.95
N ILE A 148 3.14 11.43 -16.18
CA ILE A 148 3.93 10.45 -15.41
C ILE A 148 5.42 10.57 -15.71
N ASP A 149 5.82 10.73 -16.96
CA ASP A 149 7.23 10.93 -17.32
C ASP A 149 7.78 12.21 -16.65
N GLU A 150 7.05 13.35 -16.69
CA GLU A 150 7.43 14.61 -16.04
C GLU A 150 7.49 14.48 -14.50
N LEU A 151 6.56 13.72 -13.88
CA LEU A 151 6.58 13.43 -12.46
C LEU A 151 7.83 12.65 -12.06
N LEU A 152 8.16 11.59 -12.81
CA LEU A 152 9.33 10.77 -12.55
C LEU A 152 10.64 11.54 -12.78
N ASP A 153 10.75 12.34 -13.84
CA ASP A 153 11.92 13.18 -14.12
C ASP A 153 12.13 14.22 -12.99
N SER A 154 11.04 14.83 -12.50
CA SER A 154 11.10 15.77 -11.38
C SER A 154 11.59 15.10 -10.09
N LEU A 155 11.06 13.91 -9.79
CA LEU A 155 11.47 13.11 -8.63
C LEU A 155 12.93 12.66 -8.75
N GLU A 156 13.37 12.25 -9.93
CA GLU A 156 14.74 11.79 -10.17
C GLU A 156 15.76 12.92 -10.05
N SER A 157 15.43 14.10 -10.57
CA SER A 157 16.32 15.28 -10.55
C SER A 157 16.45 15.92 -9.17
N ASN A 158 15.37 15.95 -8.38
CA ASN A 158 15.35 16.58 -7.04
C ASN A 158 14.30 15.94 -6.12
N TYR A 159 14.63 14.76 -5.57
CA TYR A 159 13.71 14.00 -4.72
C TYR A 159 13.20 14.81 -3.52
N LEU A 160 14.08 15.53 -2.81
CA LEU A 160 13.67 16.31 -1.64
C LEU A 160 12.77 17.51 -2.01
N GLY A 161 13.06 18.18 -3.12
CA GLY A 161 12.22 19.25 -3.63
C GLY A 161 10.85 18.74 -4.09
N TRP A 162 10.85 17.62 -4.79
CA TRP A 162 9.63 16.93 -5.21
C TRP A 162 8.77 16.54 -3.99
N SER A 163 9.37 15.92 -2.96
CA SER A 163 8.68 15.51 -1.73
C SER A 163 7.95 16.67 -1.07
N ARG A 164 8.62 17.80 -0.91
CA ARG A 164 8.04 19.01 -0.30
C ARG A 164 6.91 19.63 -1.12
N SER A 165 6.98 19.52 -2.45
CA SER A 165 5.96 20.06 -3.33
C SER A 165 4.75 19.15 -3.45
N MET A 166 4.98 17.83 -3.47
CA MET A 166 3.92 16.86 -3.72
C MET A 166 3.18 16.38 -2.48
N ALA A 167 3.83 16.34 -1.32
CA ALA A 167 3.18 15.86 -0.09
C ALA A 167 1.92 16.66 0.28
N PRO A 168 1.87 17.99 0.20
CA PRO A 168 0.64 18.75 0.43
C PRO A 168 -0.46 18.44 -0.59
N VAL A 169 -0.10 18.23 -1.87
CA VAL A 169 -1.05 17.89 -2.94
C VAL A 169 -1.63 16.49 -2.72
N ILE A 170 -0.79 15.53 -2.38
CA ILE A 170 -1.17 14.15 -2.09
C ILE A 170 -2.05 14.09 -0.84
N MET A 171 -1.67 14.81 0.21
CA MET A 171 -2.44 14.85 1.46
C MET A 171 -3.83 15.47 1.26
N GLY A 172 -3.93 16.54 0.45
CA GLY A 172 -5.21 17.17 0.11
C GLY A 172 -5.98 17.74 1.30
N ALA A 173 -5.32 18.00 2.44
CA ALA A 173 -5.91 18.46 3.68
C ALA A 173 -5.32 19.84 4.09
N PRO A 174 -5.68 20.93 3.38
CA PRO A 174 -5.08 22.26 3.61
C PRO A 174 -5.38 22.81 5.01
N ASP A 175 -6.44 22.34 5.65
CA ASP A 175 -6.81 22.75 7.02
C ASP A 175 -6.00 21.98 8.10
N GLN A 176 -5.21 20.99 7.72
CA GLN A 176 -4.35 20.17 8.57
C GLN A 176 -2.92 20.11 8.00
N PRO A 177 -2.20 21.24 7.94
CA PRO A 177 -0.88 21.33 7.29
C PRO A 177 0.16 20.39 7.94
N GLU A 178 0.01 20.08 9.22
CA GLU A 178 0.87 19.14 9.94
C GLU A 178 0.88 17.72 9.34
N LEU A 179 -0.21 17.30 8.69
CA LEU A 179 -0.25 16.02 8.00
C LEU A 179 0.58 16.03 6.71
N ALA A 180 0.60 17.18 6.02
CA ALA A 180 1.45 17.38 4.84
C ALA A 180 2.94 17.42 5.23
N ASP A 181 3.26 18.06 6.35
CA ASP A 181 4.62 18.07 6.90
C ASP A 181 5.07 16.66 7.28
N GLU A 182 4.21 15.89 7.94
CA GLU A 182 4.48 14.49 8.29
C GLU A 182 4.73 13.63 7.06
N LEU A 183 3.91 13.76 6.01
CA LEU A 183 4.10 13.01 4.77
C LEU A 183 5.40 13.44 4.07
N THR A 184 5.73 14.74 4.11
CA THR A 184 7.00 15.26 3.60
C THR A 184 8.18 14.62 4.33
N ASP A 185 8.12 14.56 5.65
CA ASP A 185 9.17 13.95 6.48
C ASP A 185 9.29 12.46 6.19
N SER A 186 8.17 11.77 5.98
CA SER A 186 8.17 10.36 5.60
C SER A 186 8.89 10.14 4.26
N PHE A 187 8.55 10.90 3.23
CA PHE A 187 9.24 10.87 1.94
C PHE A 187 10.73 11.15 2.10
N CYS A 188 11.08 12.20 2.82
CA CYS A 188 12.48 12.61 3.00
C CYS A 188 13.35 11.60 3.78
N ARG A 189 12.75 10.71 4.58
CA ARG A 189 13.47 9.64 5.27
C ARG A 189 13.82 8.46 4.36
N THR A 190 13.09 8.27 3.26
CA THR A 190 13.36 7.18 2.32
C THR A 190 14.66 7.46 1.55
N ASP A 191 15.50 6.43 1.42
CA ASP A 191 16.72 6.53 0.59
C ASP A 191 16.35 6.92 -0.85
N PRO A 192 16.96 7.96 -1.42
CA PRO A 192 16.60 8.42 -2.76
C PRO A 192 16.76 7.36 -3.87
N ALA A 193 17.68 6.41 -3.74
CA ALA A 193 17.84 5.33 -4.73
C ALA A 193 16.66 4.35 -4.63
N CYS A 194 16.26 3.98 -3.41
CA CYS A 194 15.06 3.17 -3.18
C CYS A 194 13.80 3.88 -3.67
N ALA A 195 13.66 5.17 -3.35
CA ALA A 195 12.51 5.98 -3.73
C ALA A 195 12.34 6.07 -5.25
N ARG A 196 13.42 6.25 -6.01
CA ARG A 196 13.38 6.30 -7.48
C ARG A 196 12.90 5.00 -8.11
N VAL A 197 13.43 3.85 -7.65
CA VAL A 197 12.98 2.54 -8.13
C VAL A 197 11.52 2.32 -7.77
N PHE A 198 11.14 2.57 -6.52
CA PHE A 198 9.77 2.35 -6.07
C PHE A 198 8.78 3.29 -6.77
N ALA A 199 9.12 4.56 -7.03
CA ALA A 199 8.29 5.48 -7.80
C ALA A 199 8.05 4.96 -9.23
N ARG A 200 9.11 4.54 -9.93
CA ARG A 200 8.98 3.96 -11.28
C ARG A 200 8.11 2.72 -11.26
N THR A 201 8.35 1.82 -10.31
CA THR A 201 7.55 0.60 -10.12
C THR A 201 6.09 0.92 -9.82
N THR A 202 5.82 1.97 -9.05
CA THR A 202 4.45 2.40 -8.72
C THR A 202 3.75 3.01 -9.94
N PHE A 203 4.31 4.08 -10.51
CA PHE A 203 3.61 4.90 -11.51
C PHE A 203 3.61 4.30 -12.92
N LEU A 204 4.48 3.32 -13.20
CA LEU A 204 4.52 2.62 -14.49
C LEU A 204 3.89 1.22 -14.45
N SER A 205 3.41 0.76 -13.29
CA SER A 205 2.73 -0.54 -13.19
C SER A 205 1.38 -0.53 -13.92
N ASP A 206 1.01 -1.70 -14.43
CA ASP A 206 -0.31 -1.96 -14.98
C ASP A 206 -0.81 -3.32 -14.49
N ASN A 207 -1.65 -3.28 -13.47
CA ASN A 207 -2.23 -4.44 -12.81
C ASN A 207 -3.71 -4.63 -13.17
N ARG A 208 -4.22 -3.99 -14.22
CA ARG A 208 -5.63 -4.11 -14.63
C ARG A 208 -6.03 -5.55 -14.94
N ALA A 209 -5.14 -6.33 -15.56
CA ALA A 209 -5.37 -7.73 -15.87
C ALA A 209 -5.39 -8.65 -14.64
N ASP A 210 -4.78 -8.22 -13.52
CA ASP A 210 -4.73 -9.00 -12.30
C ASP A 210 -6.02 -8.90 -11.47
N LEU A 211 -6.82 -7.86 -11.66
CA LEU A 211 -8.06 -7.64 -10.89
C LEU A 211 -9.02 -8.83 -10.99
N ALA A 212 -9.22 -9.38 -12.17
CA ALA A 212 -10.10 -10.53 -12.40
C ALA A 212 -9.61 -11.85 -11.75
N ARG A 213 -8.38 -11.88 -11.21
CA ARG A 213 -7.81 -13.04 -10.50
C ARG A 213 -8.09 -13.02 -9.01
N VAL A 214 -8.65 -11.93 -8.49
CA VAL A 214 -9.04 -11.83 -7.07
C VAL A 214 -10.30 -12.66 -6.83
N SER A 215 -10.22 -13.62 -5.90
CA SER A 215 -11.29 -14.58 -5.61
C SER A 215 -11.82 -14.52 -4.18
N VAL A 216 -11.38 -13.52 -3.40
CA VAL A 216 -11.85 -13.31 -2.02
C VAL A 216 -12.76 -12.08 -1.94
N PRO A 217 -13.67 -12.01 -0.95
CA PRO A 217 -14.44 -10.81 -0.71
C PRO A 217 -13.56 -9.56 -0.63
N THR A 218 -13.90 -8.55 -1.42
CA THR A 218 -13.05 -7.36 -1.59
C THR A 218 -13.84 -6.09 -1.35
N LEU A 219 -13.25 -5.16 -0.58
CA LEU A 219 -13.74 -3.79 -0.40
C LEU A 219 -12.80 -2.82 -1.06
N VAL A 220 -13.34 -1.98 -1.93
CA VAL A 220 -12.65 -0.81 -2.50
C VAL A 220 -13.07 0.41 -1.70
N ILE A 221 -12.12 1.16 -1.17
CA ILE A 221 -12.37 2.43 -0.47
C ILE A 221 -11.71 3.55 -1.27
N GLU A 222 -12.50 4.52 -1.70
CA GLU A 222 -12.03 5.71 -2.41
C GLU A 222 -12.36 6.98 -1.62
N CYS A 223 -11.64 8.08 -1.86
CA CYS A 223 -12.00 9.41 -1.36
C CYS A 223 -12.87 10.16 -2.38
N ALA A 224 -13.74 11.05 -1.90
CA ALA A 224 -14.57 11.88 -2.76
C ALA A 224 -13.73 12.75 -3.71
N HIS A 225 -12.56 13.21 -3.24
CA HIS A 225 -11.60 14.01 -4.01
C HIS A 225 -10.18 13.50 -3.77
N ASP A 226 -9.66 12.72 -4.72
CA ASP A 226 -8.30 12.18 -4.71
C ASP A 226 -7.60 12.57 -6.03
N THR A 227 -6.45 13.23 -5.92
CA THR A 227 -5.68 13.69 -7.09
C THR A 227 -4.86 12.58 -7.74
N LEU A 228 -4.54 11.50 -7.00
CA LEU A 228 -3.77 10.36 -7.53
C LEU A 228 -4.64 9.20 -8.00
N ALA A 229 -5.77 8.96 -7.34
CA ALA A 229 -6.71 7.90 -7.67
C ALA A 229 -8.13 8.46 -7.76
N PRO A 230 -8.46 9.17 -8.86
CA PRO A 230 -9.78 9.77 -9.02
C PRO A 230 -10.88 8.70 -9.06
N ARG A 231 -12.12 9.07 -8.69
CA ARG A 231 -13.26 8.17 -8.48
C ARG A 231 -13.52 7.16 -9.61
N GLN A 232 -13.27 7.54 -10.87
CA GLN A 232 -13.40 6.61 -11.99
C GLN A 232 -12.45 5.41 -11.88
N VAL A 233 -11.33 5.55 -11.19
CA VAL A 233 -10.37 4.46 -10.94
C VAL A 233 -10.93 3.47 -9.92
N GLY A 234 -11.49 3.95 -8.80
CA GLY A 234 -12.16 3.11 -7.82
C GLY A 234 -13.34 2.34 -8.41
N ALA A 235 -14.18 3.02 -9.20
CA ALA A 235 -15.26 2.39 -9.93
C ALA A 235 -14.78 1.33 -10.94
N TYR A 236 -13.67 1.58 -11.64
CA TYR A 236 -13.06 0.59 -12.54
C TYR A 236 -12.60 -0.66 -11.77
N VAL A 237 -11.90 -0.47 -10.65
CA VAL A 237 -11.44 -1.59 -9.81
C VAL A 237 -12.63 -2.41 -9.34
N GLN A 238 -13.68 -1.77 -8.83
CA GLN A 238 -14.89 -2.44 -8.37
C GLN A 238 -15.57 -3.25 -9.49
N GLN A 239 -15.62 -2.72 -10.72
CA GLN A 239 -16.23 -3.41 -11.86
C GLN A 239 -15.41 -4.62 -12.35
N HIS A 240 -14.11 -4.70 -12.05
CA HIS A 240 -13.20 -5.75 -12.52
C HIS A 240 -12.80 -6.76 -11.45
N ILE A 241 -13.26 -6.59 -10.22
CA ILE A 241 -13.15 -7.61 -9.16
C ILE A 241 -14.56 -8.12 -8.85
N ASP A 242 -14.83 -9.36 -9.21
CA ASP A 242 -16.15 -9.96 -9.07
C ASP A 242 -16.62 -9.97 -7.59
N GLY A 243 -17.86 -9.53 -7.36
CA GLY A 243 -18.45 -9.47 -6.01
C GLY A 243 -17.83 -8.44 -5.07
N SER A 244 -17.00 -7.51 -5.55
CA SER A 244 -16.43 -6.46 -4.71
C SER A 244 -17.43 -5.35 -4.37
N GLU A 245 -17.22 -4.71 -3.21
CA GLU A 245 -17.98 -3.56 -2.73
C GLU A 245 -17.16 -2.28 -2.93
N LEU A 246 -17.84 -1.14 -3.15
CA LEU A 246 -17.23 0.18 -3.24
C LEU A 246 -17.80 1.11 -2.18
N VAL A 247 -16.93 1.72 -1.39
CA VAL A 247 -17.27 2.77 -0.42
C VAL A 247 -16.52 4.05 -0.76
N THR A 248 -17.25 5.15 -0.92
CA THR A 248 -16.68 6.49 -1.08
C THR A 248 -16.68 7.20 0.27
N LEU A 249 -15.50 7.54 0.78
CA LEU A 249 -15.36 8.38 1.97
C LEU A 249 -15.58 9.85 1.60
N ASP A 250 -16.34 10.56 2.41
CA ASP A 250 -16.47 12.02 2.31
C ASP A 250 -15.18 12.68 2.87
N SER A 251 -14.11 12.53 2.12
CA SER A 251 -12.78 13.02 2.45
C SER A 251 -12.05 13.47 1.20
N THR A 252 -11.03 14.32 1.40
CA THR A 252 -10.15 14.82 0.36
C THR A 252 -8.74 14.29 0.57
N GLY A 253 -8.02 14.06 -0.52
CA GLY A 253 -6.64 13.57 -0.53
C GLY A 253 -6.52 12.07 -0.63
N HIS A 254 -5.27 11.63 -0.77
CA HIS A 254 -4.91 10.24 -1.05
C HIS A 254 -4.63 9.40 0.21
N CYS A 255 -4.56 10.04 1.37
CA CYS A 255 -4.17 9.40 2.64
C CYS A 255 -5.30 9.49 3.70
N PRO A 256 -6.49 8.89 3.47
CA PRO A 256 -7.62 9.00 4.41
C PRO A 256 -7.34 8.33 5.75
N GLN A 257 -6.40 7.41 5.85
CA GLN A 257 -5.94 6.84 7.13
C GLN A 257 -5.27 7.87 8.05
N LEU A 258 -4.85 9.03 7.53
CA LEU A 258 -4.36 10.18 8.29
C LEU A 258 -5.41 11.29 8.38
N SER A 259 -5.98 11.71 7.25
CA SER A 259 -6.88 12.88 7.19
C SER A 259 -8.31 12.57 7.66
N ALA A 260 -8.75 11.31 7.58
CA ALA A 260 -10.09 10.85 7.96
C ALA A 260 -10.05 9.48 8.67
N PRO A 261 -9.25 9.31 9.75
CA PRO A 261 -8.95 8.00 10.33
C PRO A 261 -10.16 7.30 10.94
N ASP A 262 -11.14 8.03 11.46
CA ASP A 262 -12.33 7.46 12.09
C ASP A 262 -13.18 6.70 11.07
N VAL A 263 -13.55 7.35 9.97
CA VAL A 263 -14.40 6.74 8.93
C VAL A 263 -13.62 5.67 8.15
N THR A 264 -12.31 5.83 8.00
CA THR A 264 -11.44 4.81 7.38
C THR A 264 -11.40 3.54 8.22
N ALA A 265 -11.13 3.68 9.52
CA ALA A 265 -11.10 2.53 10.44
C ALA A 265 -12.49 1.87 10.55
N GLN A 266 -13.56 2.66 10.59
CA GLN A 266 -14.93 2.15 10.63
C GLN A 266 -15.26 1.32 9.37
N ALA A 267 -14.92 1.79 8.17
CA ALA A 267 -15.14 1.05 6.94
C ALA A 267 -14.37 -0.27 6.92
N ILE A 268 -13.09 -0.26 7.34
CA ILE A 268 -12.27 -1.46 7.46
C ILE A 268 -12.89 -2.44 8.47
N ALA A 269 -13.23 -1.97 9.69
CA ALA A 269 -13.75 -2.81 10.74
C ALA A 269 -15.11 -3.42 10.37
N ALA A 270 -16.01 -2.66 9.79
CA ALA A 270 -17.33 -3.14 9.34
C ALA A 270 -17.17 -4.26 8.29
N PHE A 271 -16.32 -4.07 7.31
CA PHE A 271 -16.04 -5.08 6.30
C PHE A 271 -15.29 -6.30 6.86
N ALA A 272 -14.42 -6.10 7.84
CA ALA A 272 -13.73 -7.19 8.55
C ALA A 272 -14.67 -8.07 9.40
N GLY A 273 -15.91 -7.64 9.64
CA GLY A 273 -16.91 -8.37 10.41
C GLY A 273 -16.83 -8.14 11.91
N ALA A 274 -16.24 -7.02 12.36
CA ALA A 274 -16.38 -6.55 13.72
C ALA A 274 -17.76 -5.92 13.89
N THR A 275 -18.58 -6.52 14.73
CA THR A 275 -19.87 -5.96 15.20
C THR A 275 -19.66 -5.05 16.39
#